data_66e0c300523be53f2e0f3a3e828a564c
#
_entry.id   66e0c300523be53f2e0f3a3e828a564c
#
_cell.length_a   1.000
_cell.length_b   1.000
_cell.length_c   1.000
_cell.angle_alpha   90.00
_cell.angle_beta   90.00
_cell.angle_gamma   90.00
#
_symmetry.space_group_name_H-M   'P 1'
#
loop_
_entity.id
_entity.type
_entity.pdbx_description
1 polymer ?
#
loop_
_entity_poly.entity_id
_entity_poly.type
_entity_poly.pdbx_seq_one_letter_code
_entity_poly.pdbx_strand_id
1 'polypeptide(L)'
;MEIRQALTFDDVMLVPAASGVLPGDTDTSTRLTREIELGIPLISAAMDTVTESALAIAMAQAGGIGVIHRNMPIAEQADEVRKVKKFEAGIVVNPVTIHPDETLADALRLMADHRISGIPVVERSSRRLAGILTNRDVRFATDPRQPVAELMTRDKLVTVHENVSREEAKRLLHQHRIEKLMVVDEAYRCTGLITVKDIEKAQRYPNACKDEHGRLRVAAATGTGADGIERAEALFGAGLDVLVVDTAHGHSQRVLQTVNQIRRLSNYTQLVAGNVVTAEGAQALIEAGADAVKVGIGPASICTTRMVAGVGVPQFTAIVDTVAECRKAGVPVIADGGIKFSGDLANAIAAGADCAMLGSLFAGTDESPGEVFLYQGRSYKYYRGMGSVGAMARGSADRYFQQEVTSTLKLVPEGVEGRVPHKGPVGNIIHQLIGGLRAAMGYTGNRTIDEMQKNCTFVRITPSGLRESHVHDIAMTREAPNYPQDR
;
A
#
# COMPACT_ATOMS: atom_id res chain seq x y z
N MET A 1 26.84 33.65 -4.78
CA MET A 1 25.95 32.47 -4.70
C MET A 1 26.00 31.99 -3.27
N GLU A 2 24.86 31.93 -2.58
CA GLU A 2 24.75 31.37 -1.24
C GLU A 2 24.56 29.86 -1.34
N ILE A 3 25.37 29.07 -0.62
CA ILE A 3 25.28 27.62 -0.55
C ILE A 3 24.80 27.27 0.85
N ARG A 4 23.53 26.87 0.97
CA ARG A 4 22.95 26.46 2.26
C ARG A 4 23.35 25.02 2.60
N GLN A 5 23.42 24.73 3.90
CA GLN A 5 23.62 23.38 4.39
C GLN A 5 22.32 22.57 4.36
N ALA A 6 22.42 21.30 3.99
CA ALA A 6 21.30 20.37 3.99
C ALA A 6 21.68 19.08 4.74
N LEU A 7 20.72 18.51 5.47
CA LEU A 7 20.90 17.39 6.40
C LEU A 7 20.12 16.15 5.95
N THR A 8 20.68 14.97 6.22
CA THR A 8 19.98 13.69 6.11
C THR A 8 19.66 13.12 7.50
N PHE A 9 19.04 11.94 7.58
CA PHE A 9 18.69 11.32 8.87
C PHE A 9 19.93 11.02 9.74
N ASP A 10 21.05 10.69 9.11
CA ASP A 10 22.32 10.41 9.80
C ASP A 10 22.95 11.67 10.46
N ASP A 11 22.45 12.86 10.15
CA ASP A 11 22.98 14.12 10.68
C ASP A 11 22.21 14.65 11.90
N VAL A 12 21.10 14.01 12.28
CA VAL A 12 20.20 14.50 13.32
C VAL A 12 19.75 13.41 14.27
N MET A 13 19.44 13.80 15.50
CA MET A 13 18.78 12.96 16.49
C MET A 13 17.69 13.72 17.23
N LEU A 14 16.62 13.00 17.62
CA LEU A 14 15.59 13.50 18.50
C LEU A 14 16.14 13.67 19.93
N VAL A 15 15.83 14.80 20.55
CA VAL A 15 16.15 15.04 21.95
C VAL A 15 15.08 14.40 22.83
N PRO A 16 15.44 13.53 23.80
CA PRO A 16 14.48 13.01 24.74
C PRO A 16 13.87 14.12 25.59
N ALA A 17 12.60 13.96 25.96
CA ALA A 17 11.87 14.92 26.79
C ALA A 17 11.25 14.23 28.02
N ALA A 18 10.75 15.04 28.97
CA ALA A 18 9.97 14.50 30.08
C ALA A 18 8.74 13.75 29.53
N SER A 19 8.55 12.52 29.96
CA SER A 19 7.50 11.64 29.42
C SER A 19 6.73 10.92 30.51
N GLY A 20 5.40 10.92 30.37
CA GLY A 20 4.49 10.02 31.06
C GLY A 20 3.79 9.06 30.07
N VAL A 21 4.34 8.90 28.87
CA VAL A 21 3.77 8.10 27.76
C VAL A 21 4.53 6.79 27.63
N LEU A 22 3.84 5.65 27.76
CA LEU A 22 4.42 4.36 27.44
C LEU A 22 4.24 4.03 25.95
N PRO A 23 5.15 3.28 25.32
CA PRO A 23 5.03 2.89 23.91
C PRO A 23 3.69 2.23 23.55
N GLY A 24 3.09 1.48 24.49
CA GLY A 24 1.78 0.84 24.31
C GLY A 24 0.59 1.81 24.28
N ASP A 25 0.75 3.00 24.84
CA ASP A 25 -0.30 4.02 24.93
C ASP A 25 -0.28 5.02 23.75
N THR A 26 0.63 4.81 22.79
CA THR A 26 0.79 5.70 21.65
C THR A 26 -0.15 5.34 20.51
N ASP A 27 -0.70 6.36 19.87
CA ASP A 27 -1.49 6.26 18.65
C ASP A 27 -0.63 6.64 17.45
N THR A 28 -0.41 5.68 16.54
CA THR A 28 0.36 5.84 15.30
C THR A 28 -0.51 6.16 14.08
N SER A 29 -1.81 6.43 14.29
CA SER A 29 -2.70 6.84 13.21
C SER A 29 -2.26 8.18 12.61
N THR A 30 -2.46 8.31 11.31
CA THR A 30 -2.00 9.48 10.55
C THR A 30 -2.83 9.68 9.29
N ARG A 31 -2.66 10.83 8.63
CA ARG A 31 -3.31 11.11 7.35
C ARG A 31 -2.40 10.74 6.19
N LEU A 32 -2.94 9.96 5.25
CA LEU A 32 -2.31 9.69 3.97
C LEU A 32 -2.58 10.82 2.96
N THR A 33 -3.84 11.24 2.93
CA THR A 33 -4.34 12.32 2.07
C THR A 33 -5.27 13.21 2.90
N ARG A 34 -5.94 14.17 2.25
CA ARG A 34 -6.91 15.02 2.95
C ARG A 34 -8.07 14.23 3.57
N GLU A 35 -8.43 13.08 2.98
CA GLU A 35 -9.64 12.30 3.33
C GLU A 35 -9.34 10.88 3.81
N ILE A 36 -8.14 10.36 3.56
CA ILE A 36 -7.76 8.99 3.94
C ILE A 36 -6.82 9.00 5.13
N GLU A 37 -7.22 8.28 6.17
CA GLU A 37 -6.39 7.99 7.34
C GLU A 37 -5.81 6.58 7.27
N LEU A 38 -4.63 6.41 7.85
CA LEU A 38 -3.95 5.13 8.06
C LEU A 38 -3.78 4.87 9.55
N GLY A 39 -3.86 3.62 9.98
CA GLY A 39 -3.56 3.21 11.37
C GLY A 39 -2.06 3.22 11.69
N ILE A 40 -1.20 3.14 10.66
CA ILE A 40 0.24 3.23 10.76
C ILE A 40 0.83 4.08 9.63
N PRO A 41 1.88 4.87 9.84
CA PRO A 41 2.43 5.80 8.85
C PRO A 41 3.32 5.12 7.79
N LEU A 42 2.95 3.93 7.32
CA LEU A 42 3.77 3.13 6.41
C LEU A 42 3.09 2.89 5.07
N ILE A 43 3.86 3.12 4.01
CA ILE A 43 3.46 2.92 2.61
C ILE A 43 4.51 2.06 1.92
N SER A 44 4.13 1.02 1.16
CA SER A 44 5.09 0.29 0.33
C SER A 44 5.25 0.94 -1.05
N ALA A 45 6.50 1.02 -1.52
CA ALA A 45 6.89 1.78 -2.71
C ALA A 45 6.39 1.13 -4.02
N ALA A 46 6.08 1.98 -5.00
CA ALA A 46 5.64 1.60 -6.34
C ALA A 46 6.79 1.07 -7.20
N MET A 47 7.39 -0.04 -6.80
CA MET A 47 8.53 -0.65 -7.49
C MET A 47 8.21 -2.11 -7.85
N ASP A 48 8.64 -2.54 -9.02
CA ASP A 48 8.33 -3.87 -9.58
C ASP A 48 9.01 -5.06 -8.85
N THR A 49 9.84 -4.76 -7.86
CA THR A 49 10.42 -5.73 -6.93
C THR A 49 9.95 -5.52 -5.48
N VAL A 50 8.90 -4.69 -5.28
CA VAL A 50 8.37 -4.36 -3.95
C VAL A 50 6.87 -4.61 -3.85
N THR A 51 6.04 -3.94 -4.67
CA THR A 51 4.59 -3.92 -4.41
C THR A 51 3.75 -4.38 -5.59
N GLU A 52 3.18 -5.56 -5.43
CA GLU A 52 2.01 -6.07 -6.15
C GLU A 52 0.88 -6.36 -5.14
N SER A 53 -0.20 -7.03 -5.58
CA SER A 53 -1.38 -7.27 -4.73
C SER A 53 -1.08 -7.96 -3.41
N ALA A 54 -0.13 -8.91 -3.37
CA ALA A 54 0.19 -9.66 -2.15
C ALA A 54 0.72 -8.73 -1.04
N LEU A 55 1.72 -7.88 -1.36
CA LEU A 55 2.23 -6.91 -0.39
C LEU A 55 1.21 -5.79 -0.10
N ALA A 56 0.47 -5.33 -1.11
CA ALA A 56 -0.57 -4.31 -0.90
C ALA A 56 -1.66 -4.79 0.07
N ILE A 57 -2.07 -6.06 0.00
CA ILE A 57 -2.99 -6.69 0.95
C ILE A 57 -2.39 -6.69 2.37
N ALA A 58 -1.16 -7.19 2.52
CA ALA A 58 -0.51 -7.28 3.82
C ALA A 58 -0.32 -5.90 4.47
N MET A 59 0.05 -4.88 3.67
CA MET A 59 0.15 -3.49 4.13
C MET A 59 -1.19 -2.94 4.61
N ALA A 60 -2.26 -3.12 3.83
CA ALA A 60 -3.59 -2.66 4.21
C ALA A 60 -4.12 -3.38 5.46
N GLN A 61 -3.88 -4.69 5.60
CA GLN A 61 -4.22 -5.46 6.81
C GLN A 61 -3.49 -4.95 8.05
N ALA A 62 -2.25 -4.51 7.91
CA ALA A 62 -1.48 -3.93 9.00
C ALA A 62 -1.89 -2.50 9.37
N GLY A 63 -2.76 -1.86 8.59
CA GLY A 63 -3.21 -0.48 8.80
C GLY A 63 -2.46 0.57 7.98
N GLY A 64 -1.52 0.16 7.11
CA GLY A 64 -0.85 0.99 6.11
C GLY A 64 -1.52 0.89 4.75
N ILE A 65 -0.76 1.17 3.68
CA ILE A 65 -1.23 1.01 2.29
C ILE A 65 -0.09 0.60 1.35
N GLY A 66 -0.39 -0.21 0.34
CA GLY A 66 0.55 -0.55 -0.72
C GLY A 66 0.28 0.21 -2.01
N VAL A 67 1.36 0.68 -2.68
CA VAL A 67 1.25 1.31 -3.99
C VAL A 67 1.69 0.31 -5.06
N ILE A 68 0.73 -0.23 -5.82
CA ILE A 68 1.00 -1.18 -6.91
C ILE A 68 1.79 -0.46 -8.02
N HIS A 69 2.89 -1.04 -8.44
CA HIS A 69 3.76 -0.48 -9.48
C HIS A 69 3.10 -0.49 -10.86
N ARG A 70 3.58 0.39 -11.75
CA ARG A 70 3.07 0.54 -13.11
C ARG A 70 3.95 -0.12 -14.20
N ASN A 71 5.01 -0.83 -13.82
CA ASN A 71 5.92 -1.50 -14.75
C ASN A 71 5.33 -2.82 -15.26
N MET A 72 4.09 -2.77 -15.69
CA MET A 72 3.26 -3.85 -16.24
C MET A 72 2.16 -3.26 -17.14
N PRO A 73 1.51 -4.07 -18.00
CA PRO A 73 0.36 -3.66 -18.81
C PRO A 73 -0.75 -3.05 -17.95
N ILE A 74 -1.50 -2.10 -18.52
CA ILE A 74 -2.60 -1.39 -17.81
C ILE A 74 -3.64 -2.38 -17.26
N ALA A 75 -4.04 -3.36 -18.07
CA ALA A 75 -5.04 -4.36 -17.67
C ALA A 75 -4.56 -5.22 -16.49
N GLU A 76 -3.28 -5.60 -16.47
CA GLU A 76 -2.67 -6.39 -15.42
C GLU A 76 -2.61 -5.60 -14.10
N GLN A 77 -2.22 -4.33 -14.14
CA GLN A 77 -2.22 -3.47 -12.95
C GLN A 77 -3.64 -3.26 -12.39
N ALA A 78 -4.63 -3.08 -13.27
CA ALA A 78 -6.03 -3.00 -12.87
C ALA A 78 -6.52 -4.30 -12.21
N ASP A 79 -6.05 -5.47 -12.70
CA ASP A 79 -6.36 -6.76 -12.08
C ASP A 79 -5.68 -6.92 -10.71
N GLU A 80 -4.46 -6.44 -10.53
CA GLU A 80 -3.80 -6.39 -9.22
C GLU A 80 -4.62 -5.54 -8.23
N VAL A 81 -5.13 -4.38 -8.63
CA VAL A 81 -6.05 -3.56 -7.81
C VAL A 81 -7.31 -4.35 -7.45
N ARG A 82 -7.96 -5.00 -8.43
CA ARG A 82 -9.17 -5.80 -8.18
C ARG A 82 -8.91 -6.95 -7.21
N LYS A 83 -7.73 -7.59 -7.25
CA LYS A 83 -7.34 -8.63 -6.28
C LYS A 83 -7.34 -8.10 -4.84
N VAL A 84 -6.78 -6.91 -4.61
CA VAL A 84 -6.79 -6.27 -3.28
C VAL A 84 -8.21 -5.94 -2.84
N LYS A 85 -9.00 -5.30 -3.70
CA LYS A 85 -10.40 -4.91 -3.39
C LYS A 85 -11.30 -6.11 -3.09
N LYS A 86 -11.04 -7.27 -3.68
CA LYS A 86 -11.80 -8.51 -3.46
C LYS A 86 -11.34 -9.29 -2.23
N PHE A 87 -10.16 -9.03 -1.69
CA PHE A 87 -9.52 -9.90 -0.70
C PHE A 87 -10.25 -9.94 0.65
N GLU A 88 -10.78 -8.82 1.12
CA GLU A 88 -11.52 -8.70 2.38
C GLU A 88 -12.72 -7.77 2.24
N ALA A 89 -13.63 -8.10 1.37
CA ALA A 89 -14.94 -7.48 1.40
C ALA A 89 -15.71 -8.10 2.57
N GLY A 90 -15.89 -7.39 3.68
CA GLY A 90 -16.61 -7.90 4.87
C GLY A 90 -18.05 -8.33 4.53
N ILE A 91 -18.68 -7.62 3.60
CA ILE A 91 -19.82 -8.05 2.78
C ILE A 91 -19.33 -8.06 1.34
N VAL A 92 -19.32 -9.20 0.70
CA VAL A 92 -19.05 -9.27 -0.74
C VAL A 92 -20.25 -8.64 -1.46
N VAL A 93 -20.14 -7.35 -1.79
CA VAL A 93 -21.21 -6.64 -2.52
C VAL A 93 -21.27 -7.14 -3.97
N ASN A 94 -22.47 -7.35 -4.50
CA ASN A 94 -22.69 -7.94 -5.82
C ASN A 94 -21.91 -9.26 -6.02
N PRO A 95 -22.19 -10.30 -5.22
CA PRO A 95 -21.49 -11.58 -5.33
C PRO A 95 -21.70 -12.20 -6.71
N VAL A 96 -20.75 -13.06 -7.12
CA VAL A 96 -20.95 -13.92 -8.28
C VAL A 96 -22.19 -14.76 -8.02
N THR A 97 -23.16 -14.74 -8.93
CA THR A 97 -24.42 -15.47 -8.84
C THR A 97 -24.57 -16.44 -10.00
N ILE A 98 -25.40 -17.44 -9.83
CA ILE A 98 -25.78 -18.41 -10.86
C ILE A 98 -27.31 -18.51 -10.92
N HIS A 99 -27.86 -19.02 -12.03
CA HIS A 99 -29.30 -19.19 -12.18
C HIS A 99 -29.72 -20.64 -11.97
N PRO A 100 -30.97 -20.90 -11.54
CA PRO A 100 -31.46 -22.25 -11.26
C PRO A 100 -31.43 -23.20 -12.46
N ASP A 101 -31.54 -22.66 -13.66
CA ASP A 101 -31.56 -23.36 -14.93
C ASP A 101 -30.16 -23.63 -15.53
N GLU A 102 -29.12 -23.13 -14.93
CA GLU A 102 -27.72 -23.41 -15.31
C GLU A 102 -27.27 -24.76 -14.78
N THR A 103 -26.18 -25.28 -15.34
CA THR A 103 -25.73 -26.66 -15.09
C THR A 103 -24.68 -26.76 -13.99
N LEU A 104 -24.46 -27.96 -13.46
CA LEU A 104 -23.35 -28.26 -12.55
C LEU A 104 -22.00 -27.89 -13.17
N ALA A 105 -21.81 -28.13 -14.49
CA ALA A 105 -20.57 -27.76 -15.17
C ALA A 105 -20.33 -26.25 -15.14
N ASP A 106 -21.37 -25.44 -15.34
CA ASP A 106 -21.28 -23.97 -15.26
C ASP A 106 -20.96 -23.53 -13.84
N ALA A 107 -21.58 -24.11 -12.84
CA ALA A 107 -21.32 -23.84 -11.44
C ALA A 107 -19.87 -24.15 -11.04
N LEU A 108 -19.36 -25.33 -11.43
CA LEU A 108 -17.96 -25.71 -11.12
C LEU A 108 -16.95 -24.82 -11.82
N ARG A 109 -17.22 -24.40 -13.07
CA ARG A 109 -16.39 -23.43 -13.79
C ARG A 109 -16.37 -22.10 -13.07
N LEU A 110 -17.53 -21.52 -12.69
CA LEU A 110 -17.60 -20.27 -11.93
C LEU A 110 -16.87 -20.37 -10.58
N MET A 111 -17.02 -21.50 -9.87
CA MET A 111 -16.30 -21.73 -8.60
C MET A 111 -14.79 -21.76 -8.80
N ALA A 112 -14.29 -22.38 -9.86
CA ALA A 112 -12.87 -22.46 -10.19
C ALA A 112 -12.31 -21.10 -10.63
N ASP A 113 -12.97 -20.43 -11.59
CA ASP A 113 -12.53 -19.15 -12.16
C ASP A 113 -12.47 -18.04 -11.09
N HIS A 114 -13.45 -18.03 -10.18
CA HIS A 114 -13.51 -17.03 -9.11
C HIS A 114 -12.92 -17.52 -7.78
N ARG A 115 -12.41 -18.76 -7.69
CA ARG A 115 -11.87 -19.39 -6.47
C ARG A 115 -12.81 -19.28 -5.26
N ILE A 116 -14.09 -19.50 -5.48
CA ILE A 116 -15.14 -19.43 -4.47
C ILE A 116 -15.71 -20.81 -4.16
N SER A 117 -16.17 -21.01 -2.92
CA SER A 117 -16.68 -22.28 -2.40
C SER A 117 -18.20 -22.30 -2.27
N GLY A 118 -18.88 -21.32 -2.86
CA GLY A 118 -20.34 -21.26 -2.88
C GLY A 118 -20.85 -20.01 -3.56
N ILE A 119 -21.97 -20.15 -4.25
CA ILE A 119 -22.55 -19.16 -5.13
C ILE A 119 -24.01 -18.96 -4.75
N PRO A 120 -24.49 -17.74 -4.49
CA PRO A 120 -25.92 -17.46 -4.40
C PRO A 120 -26.62 -17.79 -5.73
N VAL A 121 -27.74 -18.49 -5.65
CA VAL A 121 -28.58 -18.79 -6.80
C VAL A 121 -29.72 -17.79 -6.86
N VAL A 122 -29.86 -17.10 -7.99
CA VAL A 122 -30.85 -16.03 -8.16
C VAL A 122 -31.71 -16.22 -9.38
N GLU A 123 -32.96 -15.80 -9.33
CA GLU A 123 -33.88 -15.82 -10.49
C GLU A 123 -33.35 -14.88 -11.59
N ARG A 124 -33.40 -15.32 -12.83
CA ARG A 124 -32.84 -14.61 -13.99
C ARG A 124 -33.49 -13.22 -14.22
N SER A 125 -34.78 -13.11 -14.05
CA SER A 125 -35.56 -11.92 -14.36
C SER A 125 -35.59 -10.91 -13.19
N SER A 126 -35.82 -11.40 -11.96
CA SER A 126 -36.08 -10.62 -10.78
C SER A 126 -34.81 -10.37 -9.94
N ARG A 127 -33.75 -11.17 -10.13
CA ARG A 127 -32.56 -11.26 -9.27
C ARG A 127 -32.88 -11.62 -7.81
N ARG A 128 -34.10 -12.12 -7.53
CA ARG A 128 -34.47 -12.60 -6.19
C ARG A 128 -33.66 -13.84 -5.83
N LEU A 129 -33.28 -13.90 -4.57
CA LEU A 129 -32.56 -15.07 -4.03
C LEU A 129 -33.46 -16.31 -4.09
N ALA A 130 -33.01 -17.35 -4.81
CA ALA A 130 -33.71 -18.65 -4.95
C ALA A 130 -33.04 -19.74 -4.11
N GLY A 131 -31.74 -19.61 -3.81
CA GLY A 131 -31.00 -20.62 -3.06
C GLY A 131 -29.52 -20.26 -2.91
N ILE A 132 -28.77 -21.23 -2.41
CA ILE A 132 -27.32 -21.21 -2.40
C ILE A 132 -26.77 -22.56 -2.85
N LEU A 133 -25.71 -22.54 -3.68
CA LEU A 133 -24.99 -23.74 -4.09
C LEU A 133 -23.56 -23.65 -3.51
N THR A 134 -23.15 -24.69 -2.77
CA THR A 134 -21.84 -24.74 -2.10
C THR A 134 -21.06 -25.98 -2.50
N ASN A 135 -19.74 -26.01 -2.20
CA ASN A 135 -18.90 -27.20 -2.42
C ASN A 135 -19.47 -28.47 -1.73
N ARG A 136 -20.27 -28.30 -0.67
CA ARG A 136 -20.93 -29.41 0.02
C ARG A 136 -22.02 -30.05 -0.86
N ASP A 137 -22.78 -29.19 -1.54
CA ASP A 137 -23.91 -29.60 -2.37
C ASP A 137 -23.44 -30.32 -3.67
N VAL A 138 -22.32 -29.88 -4.23
CA VAL A 138 -21.77 -30.42 -5.49
C VAL A 138 -20.75 -31.57 -5.30
N ARG A 139 -20.35 -31.87 -4.07
CA ARG A 139 -19.25 -32.80 -3.77
C ARG A 139 -19.38 -34.17 -4.38
N PHE A 140 -20.60 -34.69 -4.45
CA PHE A 140 -20.91 -36.03 -4.94
C PHE A 140 -21.78 -36.03 -6.21
N ALA A 141 -22.04 -34.85 -6.78
CA ALA A 141 -22.76 -34.72 -8.04
C ALA A 141 -21.87 -35.15 -9.20
N THR A 142 -22.36 -36.04 -10.05
CA THR A 142 -21.57 -36.66 -11.14
C THR A 142 -22.07 -36.31 -12.55
N ASP A 143 -23.33 -35.85 -12.70
CA ASP A 143 -23.83 -35.43 -14.01
C ASP A 143 -23.57 -33.96 -14.28
N PRO A 144 -22.63 -33.61 -15.20
CA PRO A 144 -22.31 -32.22 -15.50
C PRO A 144 -23.49 -31.38 -16.01
N ARG A 145 -24.55 -32.04 -16.54
CA ARG A 145 -25.75 -31.38 -17.09
C ARG A 145 -26.84 -31.20 -16.05
N GLN A 146 -26.67 -31.73 -14.83
CA GLN A 146 -27.68 -31.61 -13.79
C GLN A 146 -27.95 -30.11 -13.48
N PRO A 147 -29.21 -29.66 -13.45
CA PRO A 147 -29.58 -28.28 -13.16
C PRO A 147 -29.19 -27.91 -11.73
N VAL A 148 -28.67 -26.65 -11.56
CA VAL A 148 -28.36 -26.07 -10.26
C VAL A 148 -29.56 -26.13 -9.31
N ALA A 149 -30.77 -25.97 -9.85
CA ALA A 149 -32.03 -26.05 -9.12
C ALA A 149 -32.23 -27.33 -8.32
N GLU A 150 -31.66 -28.45 -8.76
CA GLU A 150 -31.79 -29.77 -8.09
C GLU A 150 -30.71 -29.96 -7.01
N LEU A 151 -29.60 -29.20 -7.10
CA LEU A 151 -28.47 -29.34 -6.21
C LEU A 151 -28.46 -28.29 -5.11
N MET A 152 -29.00 -27.09 -5.37
CA MET A 152 -28.95 -25.98 -4.45
C MET A 152 -29.78 -26.21 -3.18
N THR A 153 -29.31 -25.64 -2.06
CA THR A 153 -30.10 -25.48 -0.84
C THR A 153 -31.15 -24.39 -1.05
N ARG A 154 -32.43 -24.69 -0.94
CA ARG A 154 -33.58 -23.76 -1.09
C ARG A 154 -34.26 -23.45 0.23
N ASP A 155 -34.42 -24.47 1.06
CA ASP A 155 -35.21 -24.40 2.28
C ASP A 155 -34.36 -23.81 3.42
N LYS A 156 -35.02 -23.01 4.30
CA LYS A 156 -34.41 -22.43 5.48
C LYS A 156 -33.16 -21.58 5.18
N LEU A 157 -33.20 -20.82 4.08
CA LEU A 157 -32.15 -19.84 3.78
C LEU A 157 -32.09 -18.80 4.90
N VAL A 158 -30.90 -18.63 5.48
CA VAL A 158 -30.66 -17.57 6.47
C VAL A 158 -30.16 -16.34 5.73
N THR A 159 -30.91 -15.25 5.82
CA THR A 159 -30.60 -13.99 5.15
C THR A 159 -30.59 -12.85 6.13
N VAL A 160 -29.87 -11.77 5.79
CA VAL A 160 -29.81 -10.52 6.55
C VAL A 160 -29.92 -9.34 5.58
N HIS A 161 -30.17 -8.14 6.13
CA HIS A 161 -30.13 -6.90 5.37
C HIS A 161 -28.72 -6.27 5.43
N GLU A 162 -28.46 -5.29 4.56
CA GLU A 162 -27.14 -4.64 4.41
C GLU A 162 -26.60 -3.97 5.70
N ASN A 163 -27.50 -3.56 6.59
CA ASN A 163 -27.17 -2.92 7.86
C ASN A 163 -26.94 -3.89 9.04
N VAL A 164 -26.81 -5.19 8.77
CA VAL A 164 -26.55 -6.19 9.82
C VAL A 164 -25.23 -5.90 10.56
N SER A 165 -25.27 -5.94 11.89
CA SER A 165 -24.04 -5.84 12.67
C SER A 165 -23.19 -7.08 12.53
N ARG A 166 -21.86 -6.92 12.69
CA ARG A 166 -20.90 -8.04 12.61
C ARG A 166 -21.19 -9.10 13.68
N GLU A 167 -21.53 -8.69 14.89
CA GLU A 167 -21.88 -9.56 16.00
C GLU A 167 -23.13 -10.40 15.68
N GLU A 168 -24.12 -9.78 15.10
CA GLU A 168 -25.35 -10.46 14.67
C GLU A 168 -25.07 -11.45 13.53
N ALA A 169 -24.29 -11.04 12.52
CA ALA A 169 -23.88 -11.94 11.43
C ALA A 169 -23.11 -13.16 11.98
N LYS A 170 -22.18 -12.96 12.91
CA LYS A 170 -21.44 -14.04 13.59
C LYS A 170 -22.37 -14.95 14.37
N ARG A 171 -23.33 -14.40 15.10
CA ARG A 171 -24.32 -15.15 15.88
C ARG A 171 -25.15 -16.04 14.96
N LEU A 172 -25.65 -15.53 13.84
CA LEU A 172 -26.46 -16.26 12.88
C LEU A 172 -25.65 -17.38 12.19
N LEU A 173 -24.42 -17.11 11.74
CA LEU A 173 -23.54 -18.12 11.17
C LEU A 173 -23.30 -19.28 12.14
N HIS A 174 -23.04 -18.97 13.42
CA HIS A 174 -22.84 -19.99 14.46
C HIS A 174 -24.11 -20.75 14.81
N GLN A 175 -25.24 -20.04 15.02
CA GLN A 175 -26.54 -20.62 15.42
C GLN A 175 -27.04 -21.61 14.35
N HIS A 176 -26.91 -21.25 13.06
CA HIS A 176 -27.37 -22.05 11.94
C HIS A 176 -26.31 -23.02 11.41
N ARG A 177 -25.08 -22.98 11.95
CA ARG A 177 -23.91 -23.80 11.53
C ARG A 177 -23.65 -23.69 10.03
N ILE A 178 -23.74 -22.48 9.50
CA ILE A 178 -23.50 -22.14 8.10
C ILE A 178 -22.20 -21.32 7.96
N GLU A 179 -21.53 -21.42 6.81
CA GLU A 179 -20.30 -20.69 6.53
C GLU A 179 -20.54 -19.40 5.74
N LYS A 180 -21.76 -19.24 5.20
CA LYS A 180 -22.15 -18.15 4.31
C LYS A 180 -23.53 -17.63 4.66
N LEU A 181 -23.66 -16.31 4.72
CA LEU A 181 -24.88 -15.60 5.06
C LEU A 181 -25.20 -14.62 3.91
N MET A 182 -26.34 -14.81 3.25
CA MET A 182 -26.76 -13.98 2.14
C MET A 182 -27.30 -12.65 2.65
N VAL A 183 -26.90 -11.58 1.99
CA VAL A 183 -27.44 -10.23 2.22
C VAL A 183 -28.45 -9.94 1.13
N VAL A 184 -29.65 -9.49 1.55
CA VAL A 184 -30.75 -9.20 0.65
C VAL A 184 -31.32 -7.79 0.90
N ASP A 185 -31.87 -7.21 -0.16
CA ASP A 185 -32.65 -5.96 -0.04
C ASP A 185 -34.11 -6.25 0.34
N GLU A 186 -34.92 -5.19 0.43
CA GLU A 186 -36.35 -5.28 0.76
C GLU A 186 -37.18 -6.09 -0.26
N ALA A 187 -36.70 -6.17 -1.51
CA ALA A 187 -37.32 -6.99 -2.57
C ALA A 187 -36.80 -8.43 -2.58
N TYR A 188 -36.01 -8.84 -1.57
CA TYR A 188 -35.37 -10.16 -1.45
C TYR A 188 -34.38 -10.45 -2.60
N ARG A 189 -33.76 -9.41 -3.19
CA ARG A 189 -32.71 -9.57 -4.18
C ARG A 189 -31.37 -9.72 -3.47
N CYS A 190 -30.54 -10.63 -3.96
CA CYS A 190 -29.21 -10.85 -3.38
C CYS A 190 -28.29 -9.65 -3.69
N THR A 191 -27.97 -8.86 -2.68
CA THR A 191 -27.08 -7.69 -2.77
C THR A 191 -25.67 -7.99 -2.23
N GLY A 192 -25.53 -9.03 -1.39
CA GLY A 192 -24.25 -9.35 -0.78
C GLY A 192 -24.13 -10.76 -0.21
N LEU A 193 -22.92 -11.09 0.22
CA LEU A 193 -22.56 -12.35 0.87
C LEU A 193 -21.56 -12.08 2.00
N ILE A 194 -21.79 -12.60 3.19
CA ILE A 194 -20.88 -12.58 4.34
C ILE A 194 -20.40 -14.01 4.58
N THR A 195 -19.09 -14.20 4.80
CA THR A 195 -18.55 -15.52 5.13
C THR A 195 -17.90 -15.53 6.52
N VAL A 196 -17.79 -16.72 7.13
CA VAL A 196 -17.04 -16.91 8.40
C VAL A 196 -15.61 -16.43 8.25
N LYS A 197 -14.96 -16.69 7.10
CA LYS A 197 -13.60 -16.24 6.82
C LYS A 197 -13.45 -14.72 6.86
N ASP A 198 -14.45 -13.98 6.37
CA ASP A 198 -14.41 -12.51 6.38
C ASP A 198 -14.51 -11.94 7.80
N ILE A 199 -15.32 -12.59 8.64
CA ILE A 199 -15.44 -12.23 10.06
C ILE A 199 -14.16 -12.56 10.83
N GLU A 200 -13.56 -13.73 10.62
CA GLU A 200 -12.30 -14.14 11.27
C GLU A 200 -11.14 -13.22 10.87
N LYS A 201 -11.03 -12.89 9.59
CA LYS A 201 -10.01 -11.95 9.09
C LYS A 201 -10.18 -10.56 9.70
N ALA A 202 -11.42 -10.07 9.79
CA ALA A 202 -11.70 -8.77 10.38
C ALA A 202 -11.37 -8.73 11.90
N GLN A 203 -11.47 -9.85 12.61
CA GLN A 203 -11.02 -9.97 14.01
C GLN A 203 -9.49 -10.01 14.12
N ARG A 204 -8.83 -10.66 13.15
CA ARG A 204 -7.36 -10.78 13.14
C ARG A 204 -6.66 -9.46 12.80
N TYR A 205 -7.30 -8.60 12.01
CA TYR A 205 -6.76 -7.32 11.55
C TYR A 205 -7.71 -6.16 11.86
N PRO A 206 -7.87 -5.80 13.17
CA PRO A 206 -8.83 -4.78 13.59
C PRO A 206 -8.48 -3.38 13.06
N ASN A 207 -7.20 -3.12 12.82
CA ASN A 207 -6.70 -1.83 12.34
C ASN A 207 -6.50 -1.78 10.81
N ALA A 208 -7.03 -2.77 10.07
CA ALA A 208 -6.89 -2.79 8.62
C ALA A 208 -7.44 -1.51 7.97
N CYS A 209 -6.67 -0.97 7.02
CA CYS A 209 -7.07 0.20 6.25
C CYS A 209 -8.17 -0.19 5.24
N LYS A 210 -9.40 0.21 5.52
CA LYS A 210 -10.60 -0.15 4.75
C LYS A 210 -11.37 1.07 4.27
N ASP A 211 -12.06 0.89 3.14
CA ASP A 211 -13.03 1.87 2.64
C ASP A 211 -14.38 1.75 3.40
N GLU A 212 -15.31 2.62 3.06
CA GLU A 212 -16.68 2.65 3.64
C GLU A 212 -17.49 1.37 3.40
N HIS A 213 -17.11 0.58 2.37
CA HIS A 213 -17.70 -0.72 2.07
C HIS A 213 -16.98 -1.90 2.76
N GLY A 214 -16.03 -1.61 3.64
CA GLY A 214 -15.25 -2.63 4.37
C GLY A 214 -14.21 -3.35 3.53
N ARG A 215 -13.89 -2.90 2.31
CA ARG A 215 -12.87 -3.47 1.43
C ARG A 215 -11.51 -2.83 1.75
N LEU A 216 -10.43 -3.60 1.61
CA LEU A 216 -9.08 -3.06 1.78
C LEU A 216 -8.84 -1.90 0.82
N ARG A 217 -8.22 -0.82 1.33
CA ARG A 217 -7.76 0.29 0.49
C ARG A 217 -6.48 -0.08 -0.23
N VAL A 218 -6.34 0.42 -1.45
CA VAL A 218 -5.18 0.19 -2.29
C VAL A 218 -4.81 1.45 -3.05
N ALA A 219 -3.50 1.67 -3.20
CA ALA A 219 -2.95 2.69 -4.07
C ALA A 219 -2.29 2.04 -5.30
N ALA A 220 -2.20 2.78 -6.40
CA ALA A 220 -1.46 2.37 -7.59
C ALA A 220 -0.79 3.56 -8.26
N ALA A 221 0.36 3.31 -8.88
CA ALA A 221 1.12 4.33 -9.57
C ALA A 221 0.67 4.51 -11.03
N THR A 222 0.73 5.75 -11.50
CA THR A 222 0.64 6.09 -12.91
C THR A 222 1.81 6.99 -13.33
N GLY A 223 2.03 7.11 -14.65
CA GLY A 223 2.99 8.04 -15.25
C GLY A 223 2.35 9.36 -15.68
N THR A 224 2.93 9.97 -16.70
CA THR A 224 2.49 11.24 -17.27
C THR A 224 2.07 11.07 -18.73
N GLY A 225 1.32 12.07 -19.27
CA GLY A 225 0.86 12.08 -20.65
C GLY A 225 -0.32 11.14 -20.91
N ALA A 226 -0.58 10.85 -22.20
CA ALA A 226 -1.77 10.09 -22.62
C ALA A 226 -1.84 8.69 -21.96
N ASP A 227 -0.74 7.94 -21.98
CA ASP A 227 -0.67 6.60 -21.37
C ASP A 227 -0.92 6.63 -19.86
N GLY A 228 -0.45 7.70 -19.17
CA GLY A 228 -0.69 7.90 -17.76
C GLY A 228 -2.17 8.17 -17.46
N ILE A 229 -2.87 8.89 -18.32
CA ILE A 229 -4.29 9.20 -18.20
C ILE A 229 -5.13 7.94 -18.47
N GLU A 230 -4.84 7.20 -19.56
CA GLU A 230 -5.52 5.93 -19.88
C GLU A 230 -5.40 4.93 -18.73
N ARG A 231 -4.20 4.82 -18.15
CA ARG A 231 -3.94 3.99 -16.97
C ARG A 231 -4.77 4.43 -15.78
N ALA A 232 -4.85 5.75 -15.51
CA ALA A 232 -5.65 6.30 -14.42
C ALA A 232 -7.14 5.92 -14.56
N GLU A 233 -7.71 6.06 -15.76
CA GLU A 233 -9.11 5.69 -16.06
C GLU A 233 -9.36 4.19 -15.82
N ALA A 234 -8.47 3.31 -16.26
CA ALA A 234 -8.57 1.87 -16.05
C ALA A 234 -8.49 1.51 -14.55
N LEU A 235 -7.63 2.18 -13.80
CA LEU A 235 -7.48 1.99 -12.35
C LEU A 235 -8.71 2.50 -11.58
N PHE A 236 -9.32 3.62 -11.98
CA PHE A 236 -10.59 4.10 -11.42
C PHE A 236 -11.70 3.07 -11.64
N GLY A 237 -11.79 2.50 -12.86
CA GLY A 237 -12.72 1.42 -13.17
C GLY A 237 -12.46 0.13 -12.37
N ALA A 238 -11.26 -0.06 -11.83
CA ALA A 238 -10.92 -1.17 -10.92
C ALA A 238 -11.27 -0.90 -9.44
N GLY A 239 -11.72 0.33 -9.10
CA GLY A 239 -12.09 0.74 -7.75
C GLY A 239 -10.90 1.21 -6.89
N LEU A 240 -9.92 1.87 -7.50
CA LEU A 240 -8.75 2.41 -6.82
C LEU A 240 -9.12 3.50 -5.82
N ASP A 241 -8.50 3.49 -4.63
CA ASP A 241 -8.71 4.52 -3.60
C ASP A 241 -7.73 5.69 -3.75
N VAL A 242 -6.48 5.41 -4.09
CA VAL A 242 -5.41 6.42 -4.19
C VAL A 242 -4.61 6.22 -5.46
N LEU A 243 -4.55 7.23 -6.30
CA LEU A 243 -3.68 7.26 -7.47
C LEU A 243 -2.41 8.05 -7.17
N VAL A 244 -1.25 7.48 -7.51
CA VAL A 244 0.06 8.11 -7.30
C VAL A 244 0.65 8.49 -8.65
N VAL A 245 0.72 9.78 -8.96
CA VAL A 245 1.49 10.28 -10.11
C VAL A 245 2.98 10.28 -9.72
N ASP A 246 3.66 9.21 -10.13
CA ASP A 246 4.99 8.86 -9.65
C ASP A 246 6.07 9.16 -10.69
N THR A 247 6.86 10.22 -10.43
CA THR A 247 7.90 10.73 -11.32
C THR A 247 9.20 11.03 -10.58
N ALA A 248 10.33 11.08 -11.31
CA ALA A 248 11.62 11.45 -10.73
C ALA A 248 11.68 12.92 -10.33
N HIS A 249 10.92 13.78 -11.05
CA HIS A 249 10.85 15.23 -10.81
C HIS A 249 9.42 15.74 -10.97
N GLY A 250 8.72 15.93 -9.85
CA GLY A 250 7.30 16.34 -9.82
C GLY A 250 7.08 17.82 -10.20
N HIS A 251 8.07 18.68 -10.00
CA HIS A 251 7.98 20.10 -10.34
C HIS A 251 8.29 20.36 -11.83
N SER A 252 7.70 19.57 -12.71
CA SER A 252 7.78 19.76 -14.17
C SER A 252 6.39 20.07 -14.75
N GLN A 253 6.34 20.89 -15.79
CA GLN A 253 5.08 21.28 -16.42
C GLN A 253 4.23 20.09 -16.85
N ARG A 254 4.86 19.06 -17.40
CA ARG A 254 4.17 17.83 -17.83
C ARG A 254 3.49 17.11 -16.65
N VAL A 255 4.16 17.06 -15.52
CA VAL A 255 3.58 16.45 -14.30
C VAL A 255 2.40 17.27 -13.79
N LEU A 256 2.56 18.59 -13.66
CA LEU A 256 1.50 19.50 -13.19
C LEU A 256 0.26 19.44 -14.09
N GLN A 257 0.44 19.43 -15.41
CA GLN A 257 -0.65 19.27 -16.37
C GLN A 257 -1.35 17.92 -16.21
N THR A 258 -0.59 16.82 -16.04
CA THR A 258 -1.15 15.49 -15.85
C THR A 258 -1.94 15.40 -14.54
N VAL A 259 -1.42 15.93 -13.44
CA VAL A 259 -2.12 15.99 -12.13
C VAL A 259 -3.45 16.73 -12.29
N ASN A 260 -3.45 17.91 -12.96
CA ASN A 260 -4.65 18.69 -13.17
C ASN A 260 -5.67 17.98 -14.08
N GLN A 261 -5.23 17.28 -15.12
CA GLN A 261 -6.10 16.49 -15.99
C GLN A 261 -6.74 15.32 -15.24
N ILE A 262 -5.95 14.55 -14.50
CA ILE A 262 -6.44 13.40 -13.71
C ILE A 262 -7.43 13.84 -12.65
N ARG A 263 -7.20 14.99 -11.98
CA ARG A 263 -8.13 15.54 -10.99
C ARG A 263 -9.52 15.77 -11.56
N ARG A 264 -9.63 16.12 -12.84
CA ARG A 264 -10.92 16.33 -13.51
C ARG A 264 -11.66 15.04 -13.87
N LEU A 265 -10.96 13.89 -13.89
CA LEU A 265 -11.54 12.59 -14.23
C LEU A 265 -12.23 11.91 -13.04
N SER A 266 -11.80 12.21 -11.81
CA SER A 266 -12.36 11.59 -10.61
C SER A 266 -12.43 12.58 -9.44
N ASN A 267 -13.59 12.61 -8.79
CA ASN A 267 -13.83 13.43 -7.60
C ASN A 267 -13.63 12.64 -6.29
N TYR A 268 -13.59 11.32 -6.35
CA TYR A 268 -13.54 10.45 -5.17
C TYR A 268 -12.17 9.80 -4.95
N THR A 269 -11.39 9.55 -6.03
CA THR A 269 -10.05 8.98 -5.90
C THR A 269 -9.08 10.05 -5.40
N GLN A 270 -8.35 9.74 -4.34
CA GLN A 270 -7.36 10.65 -3.79
C GLN A 270 -6.09 10.64 -4.64
N LEU A 271 -5.46 11.80 -4.81
CA LEU A 271 -4.34 11.98 -5.73
C LEU A 271 -3.07 12.36 -4.98
N VAL A 272 -2.09 11.48 -5.02
CA VAL A 272 -0.72 11.73 -4.54
C VAL A 272 0.15 12.10 -5.73
N ALA A 273 0.99 13.11 -5.60
CA ALA A 273 1.93 13.49 -6.66
C ALA A 273 3.34 13.73 -6.12
N GLY A 274 4.35 13.45 -6.94
CA GLY A 274 5.76 13.63 -6.61
C GLY A 274 6.70 13.08 -7.71
N ASN A 275 8.02 13.17 -7.46
CA ASN A 275 8.64 13.61 -6.22
C ASN A 275 9.12 15.06 -6.32
N VAL A 276 9.04 15.74 -5.23
CA VAL A 276 9.60 17.10 -5.06
C VAL A 276 10.52 17.15 -3.83
N VAL A 277 11.30 18.21 -3.71
CA VAL A 277 12.25 18.44 -2.59
C VAL A 277 12.30 19.92 -2.18
N THR A 278 11.41 20.75 -2.71
CA THR A 278 11.36 22.20 -2.41
C THR A 278 9.94 22.64 -2.09
N ALA A 279 9.80 23.74 -1.36
CA ALA A 279 8.52 24.36 -1.04
C ALA A 279 7.73 24.76 -2.28
N GLU A 280 8.40 25.35 -3.28
CA GLU A 280 7.80 25.78 -4.55
C GLU A 280 7.26 24.58 -5.35
N GLY A 281 8.01 23.45 -5.33
CA GLY A 281 7.57 22.21 -5.98
C GLY A 281 6.34 21.62 -5.29
N ALA A 282 6.29 21.68 -3.96
CA ALA A 282 5.13 21.25 -3.20
C ALA A 282 3.91 22.13 -3.49
N GLN A 283 4.08 23.45 -3.46
CA GLN A 283 3.02 24.40 -3.78
C GLN A 283 2.44 24.14 -5.19
N ALA A 284 3.31 23.98 -6.19
CA ALA A 284 2.88 23.73 -7.57
C ALA A 284 2.05 22.45 -7.71
N LEU A 285 2.40 21.37 -6.99
CA LEU A 285 1.62 20.13 -6.99
C LEU A 285 0.26 20.30 -6.29
N ILE A 286 0.21 21.05 -5.19
CA ILE A 286 -1.03 21.37 -4.46
C ILE A 286 -1.97 22.17 -5.35
N GLU A 287 -1.46 23.21 -6.02
CA GLU A 287 -2.23 24.05 -6.95
C GLU A 287 -2.73 23.24 -8.16
N ALA A 288 -1.96 22.22 -8.60
CA ALA A 288 -2.39 21.29 -9.65
C ALA A 288 -3.49 20.31 -9.19
N GLY A 289 -3.76 20.19 -7.88
CA GLY A 289 -4.84 19.38 -7.33
C GLY A 289 -4.41 18.11 -6.60
N ALA A 290 -3.16 18.02 -6.12
CA ALA A 290 -2.72 16.90 -5.30
C ALA A 290 -3.33 16.94 -3.88
N ASP A 291 -3.73 15.78 -3.37
CA ASP A 291 -4.27 15.59 -2.00
C ASP A 291 -3.17 15.18 -1.00
N ALA A 292 -2.02 14.75 -1.50
CA ALA A 292 -0.79 14.56 -0.73
C ALA A 292 0.43 14.76 -1.63
N VAL A 293 1.54 15.20 -1.04
CA VAL A 293 2.80 15.46 -1.73
C VAL A 293 3.85 14.43 -1.32
N LYS A 294 4.48 13.79 -2.32
CA LYS A 294 5.55 12.81 -2.11
C LYS A 294 6.92 13.46 -2.28
N VAL A 295 7.79 13.31 -1.25
CA VAL A 295 9.03 14.06 -1.09
C VAL A 295 10.23 13.14 -1.13
N GLY A 296 11.19 13.43 -2.03
CA GLY A 296 12.45 12.72 -2.09
C GLY A 296 13.00 12.59 -3.51
N ILE A 297 14.17 13.17 -3.77
CA ILE A 297 14.94 12.98 -5.01
C ILE A 297 16.32 12.45 -4.65
N GLY A 298 16.56 11.18 -5.01
CA GLY A 298 17.83 10.49 -4.82
C GLY A 298 18.18 9.98 -3.42
N PRO A 299 17.29 9.88 -2.40
CA PRO A 299 17.68 9.37 -1.09
C PRO A 299 17.67 7.83 -1.00
N ALA A 300 17.02 7.13 -1.94
CA ALA A 300 16.86 5.68 -1.89
C ALA A 300 18.20 4.95 -2.12
N SER A 301 18.39 3.81 -1.45
CA SER A 301 19.63 3.00 -1.50
C SER A 301 20.00 2.51 -2.90
N ILE A 302 19.05 2.47 -3.82
CA ILE A 302 19.18 1.93 -5.18
C ILE A 302 19.18 3.04 -6.24
N CYS A 303 19.04 4.32 -5.83
CA CYS A 303 18.98 5.48 -6.71
C CYS A 303 20.36 6.10 -6.90
N THR A 304 20.72 6.39 -8.15
CA THR A 304 21.98 7.06 -8.50
C THR A 304 21.78 8.46 -9.10
N THR A 305 20.57 9.02 -9.08
CA THR A 305 20.25 10.35 -9.64
C THR A 305 21.21 11.43 -9.16
N ARG A 306 21.52 11.46 -7.86
CA ARG A 306 22.45 12.46 -7.29
C ARG A 306 23.87 12.36 -7.84
N MET A 307 24.31 11.15 -8.19
CA MET A 307 25.63 10.89 -8.74
C MET A 307 25.69 11.11 -10.24
N VAL A 308 24.61 10.74 -10.96
CA VAL A 308 24.54 10.82 -12.43
C VAL A 308 24.16 12.20 -12.90
N ALA A 309 23.14 12.82 -12.28
CA ALA A 309 22.62 14.12 -12.69
C ALA A 309 23.13 15.28 -11.79
N GLY A 310 23.72 14.98 -10.63
CA GLY A 310 24.15 16.01 -9.66
C GLY A 310 22.99 16.72 -8.98
N VAL A 311 21.77 16.17 -9.04
CA VAL A 311 20.53 16.80 -8.55
C VAL A 311 19.94 16.01 -7.38
N GLY A 312 19.49 16.74 -6.34
CA GLY A 312 18.83 16.18 -5.17
C GLY A 312 19.01 17.06 -3.94
N VAL A 313 18.26 16.77 -2.89
CA VAL A 313 18.38 17.41 -1.57
C VAL A 313 18.42 16.30 -0.52
N PRO A 314 19.30 16.35 0.50
CA PRO A 314 19.29 15.46 1.64
C PRO A 314 17.91 15.38 2.29
N GLN A 315 17.48 14.16 2.62
CA GLN A 315 16.05 13.85 2.81
C GLN A 315 15.41 14.58 4.00
N PHE A 316 16.14 14.73 5.12
CA PHE A 316 15.62 15.45 6.28
C PHE A 316 15.30 16.91 5.92
N THR A 317 16.22 17.61 5.28
CA THR A 317 16.00 19.01 4.82
C THR A 317 14.87 19.08 3.79
N ALA A 318 14.80 18.16 2.84
CA ALA A 318 13.71 18.13 1.85
C ALA A 318 12.33 18.01 2.51
N ILE A 319 12.20 17.19 3.57
CA ILE A 319 10.96 17.06 4.34
C ILE A 319 10.63 18.40 5.03
N VAL A 320 11.56 18.97 5.78
CA VAL A 320 11.33 20.22 6.52
C VAL A 320 10.90 21.36 5.59
N ASP A 321 11.58 21.52 4.45
CA ASP A 321 11.28 22.57 3.48
C ASP A 321 9.88 22.41 2.87
N THR A 322 9.47 21.19 2.54
CA THR A 322 8.18 20.92 1.90
C THR A 322 7.01 20.92 2.88
N VAL A 323 7.21 20.41 4.09
CA VAL A 323 6.19 20.37 5.15
C VAL A 323 5.68 21.76 5.50
N ALA A 324 6.55 22.76 5.53
CA ALA A 324 6.17 24.14 5.86
C ALA A 324 5.09 24.68 4.90
N GLU A 325 5.18 24.33 3.62
CA GLU A 325 4.20 24.76 2.61
C GLU A 325 2.95 23.88 2.61
N CYS A 326 3.12 22.57 2.69
CA CYS A 326 2.01 21.60 2.71
C CYS A 326 1.06 21.84 3.91
N ARG A 327 1.59 22.18 5.08
CA ARG A 327 0.79 22.49 6.27
C ARG A 327 -0.14 23.69 6.09
N LYS A 328 0.27 24.73 5.37
CA LYS A 328 -0.58 25.89 5.06
C LYS A 328 -1.83 25.49 4.28
N ALA A 329 -1.69 24.52 3.41
CA ALA A 329 -2.79 23.99 2.57
C ALA A 329 -3.53 22.80 3.19
N GLY A 330 -3.12 22.32 4.36
CA GLY A 330 -3.66 21.13 5.01
C GLY A 330 -3.43 19.83 4.22
N VAL A 331 -2.36 19.78 3.40
CA VAL A 331 -1.99 18.65 2.55
C VAL A 331 -0.93 17.81 3.24
N PRO A 332 -1.15 16.48 3.42
CA PRO A 332 -0.16 15.58 4.00
C PRO A 332 1.11 15.41 3.16
N VAL A 333 2.21 15.09 3.84
CA VAL A 333 3.53 14.85 3.24
C VAL A 333 3.93 13.39 3.40
N ILE A 334 4.39 12.77 2.32
CA ILE A 334 4.92 11.41 2.29
C ILE A 334 6.44 11.48 2.11
N ALA A 335 7.21 11.06 3.11
CA ALA A 335 8.66 10.93 3.01
C ALA A 335 9.03 9.66 2.22
N ASP A 336 9.60 9.82 1.03
CA ASP A 336 9.92 8.71 0.11
C ASP A 336 11.43 8.50 0.01
N GLY A 337 11.93 7.41 0.60
CA GLY A 337 13.30 6.96 0.56
C GLY A 337 14.20 7.51 1.68
N GLY A 338 15.39 6.91 1.79
CA GLY A 338 16.40 7.28 2.78
C GLY A 338 16.24 6.63 4.16
N ILE A 339 15.14 5.96 4.44
CA ILE A 339 14.84 5.30 5.71
C ILE A 339 15.45 3.90 5.74
N LYS A 340 16.37 3.67 6.66
CA LYS A 340 17.11 2.42 6.87
C LYS A 340 16.70 1.71 8.15
N PHE A 341 16.35 2.48 9.18
CA PHE A 341 16.00 2.04 10.52
C PHE A 341 14.68 2.67 11.00
N SER A 342 14.11 2.12 12.06
CA SER A 342 12.94 2.72 12.72
C SER A 342 13.23 4.12 13.31
N GLY A 343 14.47 4.40 13.67
CA GLY A 343 14.93 5.73 14.08
C GLY A 343 14.80 6.77 12.97
N ASP A 344 15.14 6.40 11.72
CA ASP A 344 14.96 7.28 10.57
C ASP A 344 13.49 7.57 10.29
N LEU A 345 12.63 6.54 10.48
CA LEU A 345 11.17 6.72 10.42
C LEU A 345 10.70 7.73 11.47
N ALA A 346 11.17 7.61 12.71
CA ALA A 346 10.83 8.54 13.78
C ALA A 346 11.32 9.96 13.44
N ASN A 347 12.54 10.12 12.90
CA ASN A 347 13.07 11.39 12.45
C ASN A 347 12.24 12.01 11.31
N ALA A 348 11.81 11.20 10.34
CA ALA A 348 10.96 11.67 9.24
C ALA A 348 9.58 12.16 9.72
N ILE A 349 8.95 11.41 10.62
CA ILE A 349 7.64 11.77 11.20
C ILE A 349 7.77 13.04 12.07
N ALA A 350 8.76 13.11 12.96
CA ALA A 350 8.99 14.28 13.80
C ALA A 350 9.37 15.53 12.99
N ALA A 351 10.05 15.36 11.83
CA ALA A 351 10.31 16.46 10.90
C ALA A 351 9.06 16.99 10.20
N GLY A 352 7.93 16.30 10.36
CA GLY A 352 6.61 16.72 9.89
C GLY A 352 6.03 15.90 8.75
N ALA A 353 6.68 14.82 8.31
CA ALA A 353 6.05 13.89 7.37
C ALA A 353 4.89 13.16 8.05
N ASP A 354 3.78 13.01 7.35
CA ASP A 354 2.61 12.27 7.83
C ASP A 354 2.80 10.76 7.63
N CYS A 355 3.43 10.37 6.53
CA CYS A 355 3.70 8.97 6.18
C CYS A 355 5.12 8.80 5.63
N ALA A 356 5.60 7.56 5.64
CA ALA A 356 6.86 7.15 5.03
C ALA A 356 6.64 6.07 3.98
N MET A 357 7.17 6.27 2.77
CA MET A 357 7.20 5.27 1.72
C MET A 357 8.52 4.49 1.76
N LEU A 358 8.42 3.17 1.82
CA LEU A 358 9.55 2.26 2.01
C LEU A 358 9.70 1.29 0.82
N GLY A 359 10.90 1.23 0.27
CA GLY A 359 11.29 0.28 -0.79
C GLY A 359 12.15 -0.86 -0.24
N SER A 360 13.42 -0.58 0.05
CA SER A 360 14.43 -1.60 0.44
C SER A 360 14.07 -2.40 1.69
N LEU A 361 13.37 -1.79 2.65
CA LEU A 361 12.93 -2.48 3.87
C LEU A 361 11.87 -3.54 3.58
N PHE A 362 10.98 -3.31 2.61
CA PHE A 362 9.95 -4.26 2.21
C PHE A 362 10.36 -5.17 1.05
N ALA A 363 11.35 -4.78 0.25
CA ALA A 363 11.95 -5.68 -0.72
C ALA A 363 12.55 -6.90 0.02
N GLY A 364 12.40 -8.11 -0.56
CA GLY A 364 12.89 -9.35 0.05
C GLY A 364 11.94 -9.98 1.07
N THR A 365 10.76 -9.40 1.32
CA THR A 365 9.70 -10.05 2.13
C THR A 365 9.00 -11.14 1.34
N ASP A 366 8.26 -12.03 2.02
CA ASP A 366 7.50 -13.12 1.37
C ASP A 366 6.49 -12.56 0.38
N GLU A 367 5.85 -11.45 0.73
CA GLU A 367 4.77 -10.81 -0.04
C GLU A 367 5.25 -9.91 -1.18
N SER A 368 6.55 -9.55 -1.21
CA SER A 368 7.12 -8.80 -2.34
C SER A 368 7.25 -9.69 -3.58
N PRO A 369 7.20 -9.13 -4.82
CA PRO A 369 7.38 -9.88 -6.05
C PRO A 369 8.75 -10.55 -6.16
N GLY A 370 8.84 -11.58 -7.02
CA GLY A 370 10.07 -12.28 -7.34
C GLY A 370 10.33 -13.51 -6.47
N GLU A 371 11.15 -14.40 -7.00
CA GLU A 371 11.52 -15.67 -6.37
C GLU A 371 12.65 -15.51 -5.37
N VAL A 372 12.66 -16.37 -4.34
CA VAL A 372 13.77 -16.49 -3.41
C VAL A 372 14.85 -17.36 -4.07
N PHE A 373 16.08 -16.89 -4.09
CA PHE A 373 17.22 -17.65 -4.59
C PHE A 373 18.36 -17.72 -3.57
N LEU A 374 19.17 -18.77 -3.67
CA LEU A 374 20.31 -18.99 -2.80
C LEU A 374 21.59 -18.37 -3.41
N TYR A 375 22.31 -17.61 -2.61
CA TYR A 375 23.62 -17.10 -2.95
C TYR A 375 24.54 -17.17 -1.73
N GLN A 376 25.71 -17.82 -1.88
CA GLN A 376 26.68 -18.01 -0.80
C GLN A 376 26.04 -18.53 0.52
N GLY A 377 25.12 -19.50 0.41
CA GLY A 377 24.46 -20.13 1.56
C GLY A 377 23.37 -19.31 2.23
N ARG A 378 22.97 -18.17 1.66
CA ARG A 378 21.89 -17.32 2.16
C ARG A 378 20.82 -17.11 1.11
N SER A 379 19.59 -16.88 1.59
CA SER A 379 18.43 -16.60 0.74
C SER A 379 18.31 -15.11 0.44
N TYR A 380 18.06 -14.79 -0.82
CA TYR A 380 17.93 -13.41 -1.33
C TYR A 380 16.74 -13.29 -2.27
N LYS A 381 16.28 -12.05 -2.48
CA LYS A 381 15.42 -11.64 -3.60
C LYS A 381 16.10 -10.53 -4.41
N TYR A 382 15.74 -10.42 -5.69
CA TYR A 382 16.17 -9.30 -6.51
C TYR A 382 15.52 -7.99 -6.03
N TYR A 383 16.28 -6.91 -6.11
CA TYR A 383 15.81 -5.56 -5.83
C TYR A 383 16.45 -4.59 -6.80
N ARG A 384 15.66 -3.75 -7.47
CA ARG A 384 16.18 -2.80 -8.44
C ARG A 384 15.49 -1.46 -8.40
N GLY A 385 16.26 -0.41 -8.73
CA GLY A 385 15.72 0.93 -8.91
C GLY A 385 14.89 1.04 -10.20
N MET A 386 13.85 1.84 -10.18
CA MET A 386 13.01 2.10 -11.36
C MET A 386 13.78 2.80 -12.49
N GLY A 387 14.92 3.47 -12.17
CA GLY A 387 15.87 4.03 -13.13
C GLY A 387 16.99 3.08 -13.55
N SER A 388 16.95 1.80 -13.20
CA SER A 388 17.91 0.80 -13.69
C SER A 388 17.63 0.45 -15.15
N VAL A 389 18.65 -0.04 -15.85
CA VAL A 389 18.53 -0.43 -17.27
C VAL A 389 17.40 -1.45 -17.47
N GLY A 390 17.33 -2.48 -16.63
CA GLY A 390 16.31 -3.53 -16.72
C GLY A 390 14.90 -3.03 -16.40
N ALA A 391 14.73 -2.07 -15.48
CA ALA A 391 13.42 -1.48 -15.19
C ALA A 391 12.98 -0.55 -16.33
N MET A 392 13.89 0.30 -16.85
CA MET A 392 13.59 1.21 -17.94
C MET A 392 13.25 0.47 -19.24
N ALA A 393 13.94 -0.64 -19.53
CA ALA A 393 13.64 -1.49 -20.68
C ALA A 393 12.25 -2.14 -20.63
N ARG A 394 11.64 -2.23 -19.46
CA ARG A 394 10.29 -2.81 -19.24
C ARG A 394 9.18 -1.76 -19.16
N GLY A 395 9.49 -0.44 -19.24
CA GLY A 395 8.48 0.61 -19.30
C GLY A 395 8.62 1.77 -18.30
N SER A 396 9.65 1.78 -17.44
CA SER A 396 9.84 2.89 -16.48
C SER A 396 10.69 4.06 -17.01
N ALA A 397 11.10 4.03 -18.29
CA ALA A 397 11.95 5.07 -18.89
C ALA A 397 11.29 6.47 -18.93
N ASP A 398 9.96 6.54 -19.01
CA ASP A 398 9.20 7.79 -18.98
C ASP A 398 9.28 8.51 -17.63
N ARG A 399 9.48 7.78 -16.51
CA ARG A 399 9.73 8.34 -15.18
C ARG A 399 10.95 9.27 -15.17
N TYR A 400 11.94 8.98 -16.04
CA TYR A 400 13.21 9.68 -16.18
C TYR A 400 13.31 10.49 -17.49
N PHE A 401 12.15 10.80 -18.10
CA PHE A 401 12.05 11.57 -19.35
C PHE A 401 12.79 10.93 -20.54
N GLN A 402 12.93 9.61 -20.56
CA GLN A 402 13.65 8.85 -21.58
C GLN A 402 12.76 7.90 -22.41
N GLN A 403 11.45 8.16 -22.47
CA GLN A 403 10.49 7.32 -23.22
C GLN A 403 10.75 7.24 -24.72
N GLU A 404 11.43 8.23 -25.29
CA GLU A 404 11.76 8.27 -26.74
C GLU A 404 13.02 7.47 -27.09
N VAL A 405 13.76 6.98 -26.07
CA VAL A 405 15.00 6.21 -26.26
C VAL A 405 14.64 4.76 -26.54
N THR A 406 14.69 4.35 -27.81
CA THR A 406 14.34 2.99 -28.26
C THR A 406 15.47 1.96 -28.04
N SER A 407 16.72 2.41 -27.96
CA SER A 407 17.89 1.53 -27.76
C SER A 407 18.28 1.52 -26.28
N THR A 408 18.27 0.34 -25.66
CA THR A 408 18.70 0.18 -24.26
C THR A 408 20.14 0.63 -24.01
N LEU A 409 21.01 0.57 -25.01
CA LEU A 409 22.40 1.03 -24.93
C LEU A 409 22.54 2.56 -24.87
N LYS A 410 21.48 3.30 -25.22
CA LYS A 410 21.44 4.76 -25.16
C LYS A 410 20.74 5.31 -23.93
N LEU A 411 20.14 4.45 -23.11
CA LEU A 411 19.56 4.85 -21.83
C LEU A 411 20.65 5.35 -20.88
N VAL A 412 20.34 6.41 -20.14
CA VAL A 412 21.17 6.92 -19.05
C VAL A 412 20.53 6.47 -17.73
N PRO A 413 21.02 5.39 -17.10
CA PRO A 413 20.40 4.86 -15.89
C PRO A 413 20.65 5.76 -14.69
N GLU A 414 19.62 5.96 -13.89
CA GLU A 414 19.64 6.66 -12.62
C GLU A 414 19.32 5.72 -11.44
N GLY A 415 19.61 4.45 -11.59
CA GLY A 415 19.41 3.41 -10.59
C GLY A 415 20.21 2.16 -10.92
N VAL A 416 20.41 1.33 -9.91
CA VAL A 416 21.14 0.07 -10.01
C VAL A 416 20.22 -1.13 -9.74
N GLU A 417 20.70 -2.31 -10.08
CA GLU A 417 20.09 -3.60 -9.79
C GLU A 417 20.96 -4.37 -8.80
N GLY A 418 20.33 -5.02 -7.85
CA GLY A 418 21.01 -5.78 -6.83
C GLY A 418 20.13 -6.85 -6.21
N ARG A 419 20.52 -7.33 -5.06
CA ARG A 419 19.78 -8.29 -4.25
C ARG A 419 19.69 -7.81 -2.81
N VAL A 420 18.62 -8.18 -2.14
CA VAL A 420 18.44 -7.96 -0.70
C VAL A 420 18.23 -9.29 0.00
N PRO A 421 18.63 -9.44 1.27
CA PRO A 421 18.34 -10.64 2.03
C PRO A 421 16.83 -10.94 2.04
N HIS A 422 16.48 -12.21 1.96
CA HIS A 422 15.11 -12.65 2.22
C HIS A 422 14.80 -12.47 3.71
N LYS A 423 13.67 -11.83 4.01
CA LYS A 423 13.33 -11.32 5.35
C LYS A 423 12.14 -12.03 6.00
N GLY A 424 11.53 -13.01 5.30
CA GLY A 424 10.29 -13.65 5.73
C GLY A 424 9.08 -12.70 5.64
N PRO A 425 8.02 -12.93 6.44
CA PRO A 425 6.76 -12.17 6.37
C PRO A 425 6.95 -10.68 6.68
N VAL A 426 6.32 -9.82 5.87
CA VAL A 426 6.39 -8.35 6.02
C VAL A 426 5.86 -7.88 7.37
N GLY A 427 4.92 -8.60 7.97
CA GLY A 427 4.37 -8.28 9.28
C GLY A 427 5.43 -8.15 10.38
N ASN A 428 6.52 -8.94 10.31
CA ASN A 428 7.63 -8.85 11.24
C ASN A 428 8.39 -7.52 11.10
N ILE A 429 8.60 -7.07 9.87
CA ILE A 429 9.28 -5.80 9.58
C ILE A 429 8.42 -4.62 10.05
N ILE A 430 7.13 -4.65 9.73
CA ILE A 430 6.17 -3.62 10.16
C ILE A 430 6.17 -3.53 11.69
N HIS A 431 6.12 -4.67 12.39
CA HIS A 431 6.13 -4.71 13.86
C HIS A 431 7.37 -4.02 14.44
N GLN A 432 8.57 -4.28 13.89
CA GLN A 432 9.81 -3.65 14.35
C GLN A 432 9.83 -2.15 14.05
N LEU A 433 9.39 -1.72 12.87
CA LEU A 433 9.34 -0.30 12.50
C LEU A 433 8.38 0.49 13.39
N ILE A 434 7.18 -0.01 13.59
CA ILE A 434 6.17 0.64 14.45
C ILE A 434 6.58 0.57 15.91
N GLY A 435 7.18 -0.53 16.37
CA GLY A 435 7.73 -0.63 17.71
C GLY A 435 8.80 0.43 18.00
N GLY A 436 9.71 0.66 17.04
CA GLY A 436 10.73 1.72 17.14
C GLY A 436 10.13 3.12 17.12
N LEU A 437 9.13 3.39 16.28
CA LEU A 437 8.40 4.66 16.28
C LEU A 437 7.71 4.92 17.63
N ARG A 438 7.00 3.94 18.16
CA ARG A 438 6.34 4.02 19.48
C ARG A 438 7.35 4.26 20.61
N ALA A 439 8.53 3.63 20.54
CA ALA A 439 9.60 3.88 21.49
C ALA A 439 10.07 5.35 21.42
N ALA A 440 10.28 5.89 20.21
CA ALA A 440 10.64 7.29 20.02
C ALA A 440 9.56 8.25 20.57
N MET A 441 8.27 7.96 20.31
CA MET A 441 7.14 8.71 20.88
C MET A 441 7.15 8.67 22.41
N GLY A 442 7.44 7.51 22.99
CA GLY A 442 7.59 7.34 24.44
C GLY A 442 8.76 8.18 25.00
N TYR A 443 9.95 8.13 24.39
CA TYR A 443 11.11 8.92 24.82
C TYR A 443 10.90 10.43 24.69
N THR A 444 10.09 10.87 23.75
CA THR A 444 9.82 12.30 23.51
C THR A 444 8.52 12.79 24.16
N GLY A 445 7.78 11.91 24.86
CA GLY A 445 6.58 12.25 25.61
C GLY A 445 5.35 12.58 24.76
N ASN A 446 5.26 12.03 23.54
CA ASN A 446 4.17 12.30 22.60
C ASN A 446 3.26 11.10 22.44
N ARG A 447 1.94 11.27 22.58
CA ARG A 447 0.95 10.21 22.43
C ARG A 447 0.54 9.97 20.98
N THR A 448 0.57 11.02 20.17
CA THR A 448 0.12 11.01 18.76
C THR A 448 1.22 11.49 17.83
N ILE A 449 1.10 11.16 16.54
CA ILE A 449 1.98 11.68 15.50
C ILE A 449 1.91 13.22 15.43
N ASP A 450 0.72 13.80 15.54
CA ASP A 450 0.53 15.25 15.53
C ASP A 450 1.27 15.95 16.68
N GLU A 451 1.24 15.39 17.90
CA GLU A 451 2.04 15.87 19.02
C GLU A 451 3.54 15.76 18.75
N MET A 452 4.00 14.62 18.20
CA MET A 452 5.40 14.38 17.86
C MET A 452 5.93 15.41 16.85
N GLN A 453 5.14 15.73 15.83
CA GLN A 453 5.47 16.75 14.82
C GLN A 453 5.55 18.16 15.39
N LYS A 454 4.81 18.47 16.46
CA LYS A 454 4.75 19.80 17.07
C LYS A 454 5.77 20.02 18.18
N ASN A 455 6.06 18.99 18.97
CA ASN A 455 6.77 19.11 20.23
C ASN A 455 8.22 18.65 20.18
N CYS A 456 8.60 17.81 19.19
CA CYS A 456 9.96 17.29 19.12
C CYS A 456 10.98 18.35 18.75
N THR A 457 12.15 18.22 19.34
CA THR A 457 13.33 19.00 18.98
C THR A 457 14.45 18.09 18.50
N PHE A 458 15.32 18.62 17.66
CA PHE A 458 16.44 17.90 17.09
C PHE A 458 17.77 18.50 17.53
N VAL A 459 18.78 17.65 17.65
CA VAL A 459 20.18 18.06 17.68
C VAL A 459 20.85 17.61 16.40
N ARG A 460 21.76 18.41 15.90
CA ARG A 460 22.68 18.02 14.84
C ARG A 460 23.84 17.24 15.44
N ILE A 461 24.17 16.10 14.87
CA ILE A 461 25.30 15.26 15.30
C ILE A 461 26.47 15.34 14.33
N THR A 462 27.66 14.96 14.81
CA THR A 462 28.85 14.82 13.99
C THR A 462 29.00 13.39 13.47
N PRO A 463 29.89 13.13 12.48
CA PRO A 463 30.22 11.76 12.09
C PRO A 463 30.73 10.88 13.24
N SER A 464 31.33 11.48 14.28
CA SER A 464 31.75 10.78 15.49
C SER A 464 30.54 10.39 16.35
N GLY A 465 29.57 11.28 16.49
CA GLY A 465 28.30 10.99 17.17
C GLY A 465 27.48 9.91 16.44
N LEU A 466 27.51 9.89 15.10
CA LEU A 466 26.89 8.82 14.34
C LEU A 466 27.55 7.46 14.62
N ARG A 467 28.89 7.40 14.67
CA ARG A 467 29.62 6.16 15.03
C ARG A 467 29.30 5.69 16.44
N GLU A 468 29.22 6.61 17.41
CA GLU A 468 28.81 6.31 18.78
C GLU A 468 27.42 5.71 18.86
N SER A 469 26.52 6.08 17.92
CA SER A 469 25.14 5.60 17.87
C SER A 469 25.03 4.16 17.35
N HIS A 470 26.01 3.69 16.61
CA HIS A 470 26.08 2.30 16.17
C HIS A 470 26.76 1.43 17.21
N VAL A 471 26.48 0.14 17.17
CA VAL A 471 27.18 -0.86 18.00
C VAL A 471 28.67 -0.79 17.72
N HIS A 472 29.49 -0.57 18.76
CA HIS A 472 30.96 -0.44 18.68
C HIS A 472 31.62 -1.16 19.84
N ASP A 473 32.90 -1.47 19.69
CA ASP A 473 33.77 -2.11 20.70
C ASP A 473 33.29 -3.49 21.19
N ILE A 474 32.41 -4.15 20.47
CA ILE A 474 31.98 -5.53 20.72
C ILE A 474 31.91 -6.34 19.41
N ALA A 475 32.05 -7.67 19.52
CA ALA A 475 31.70 -8.59 18.43
C ALA A 475 30.27 -9.08 18.66
N MET A 476 29.35 -8.76 17.73
CA MET A 476 27.99 -9.24 17.83
C MET A 476 27.95 -10.76 17.66
N THR A 477 27.38 -11.46 18.65
CA THR A 477 27.16 -12.91 18.59
C THR A 477 25.77 -13.26 18.11
N ARG A 478 24.81 -12.29 18.17
CA ARG A 478 23.43 -12.42 17.70
C ARG A 478 22.94 -11.07 17.20
N GLU A 479 22.45 -11.04 15.96
CA GLU A 479 21.81 -9.85 15.40
C GLU A 479 20.44 -9.60 16.03
N ALA A 480 20.10 -8.33 16.25
CA ALA A 480 18.74 -7.95 16.59
C ALA A 480 17.87 -7.85 15.32
N PRO A 481 16.58 -8.21 15.36
CA PRO A 481 15.73 -8.22 14.16
C PRO A 481 15.54 -6.82 13.54
N ASN A 482 15.76 -5.75 14.31
CA ASN A 482 15.66 -4.36 13.89
C ASN A 482 17.04 -3.67 13.71
N TYR A 483 18.13 -4.42 13.89
CA TYR A 483 19.50 -3.95 13.69
C TYR A 483 20.34 -5.04 13.01
N PRO A 484 20.10 -5.32 11.71
CA PRO A 484 20.93 -6.26 10.95
C PRO A 484 22.31 -5.67 10.67
N GLN A 485 23.33 -6.51 10.65
CA GLN A 485 24.66 -6.09 10.15
C GLN A 485 24.61 -5.93 8.63
N ASP A 486 24.99 -4.76 8.12
CA ASP A 486 25.35 -4.60 6.72
C ASP A 486 26.58 -5.47 6.41
N ARG A 487 26.42 -6.42 5.49
CA ARG A 487 27.52 -7.27 4.99
C ARG A 487 27.63 -7.19 3.49
#